data_79e8a292378856b2e7633f51485730b1
#
_entry.id   79e8a292378856b2e7633f51485730b1
#
_cell.length_a   1.000
_cell.length_b   1.000
_cell.length_c   1.000
_cell.angle_alpha   90.00
_cell.angle_beta   90.00
_cell.angle_gamma   90.00
#
_symmetry.space_group_name_H-M   'P 1'
#
loop_
_entity.id
_entity.type
_entity.pdbx_description
1 polymer ?
#
loop_
_entity_poly.entity_id
_entity_poly.type
_entity_poly.pdbx_seq_one_letter_code
_entity_poly.pdbx_strand_id
1 'polypeptide(L)'
;MSKKLRTDAVDHLFDAILSLQNREECYTFFEDVCTVNELLSLSQRFEVAKMLRDQKTYLDIAEKTGASTATISRVNRSLNYGNDGYDMVFSRMQNTDLSLIHI
;
A
#
# COMPACT_ATOMS: atom_id res chain seq x y z
N MET A 1 11.48 14.85 6.35
CA MET A 1 11.33 13.86 5.25
C MET A 1 10.22 14.22 4.30
N SER A 2 9.04 14.46 4.82
CA SER A 2 7.88 14.74 3.98
C SER A 2 8.05 15.98 3.10
N LYS A 3 8.79 16.99 3.55
CA LYS A 3 9.01 18.21 2.78
C LYS A 3 9.73 17.96 1.45
N LYS A 4 10.64 16.97 1.41
CA LYS A 4 11.37 16.63 0.19
C LYS A 4 10.48 15.97 -0.86
N LEU A 5 9.40 15.34 -0.43
CA LEU A 5 8.45 14.68 -1.32
C LEU A 5 7.37 15.63 -1.82
N ARG A 6 7.12 16.73 -1.12
CA ARG A 6 6.04 17.66 -1.46
C ARG A 6 6.51 18.66 -2.50
N THR A 7 6.62 18.16 -3.73
CA THR A 7 6.98 18.95 -4.89
C THR A 7 5.78 19.07 -5.83
N ASP A 8 5.82 20.02 -6.74
CA ASP A 8 4.77 20.15 -7.74
C ASP A 8 4.63 18.86 -8.57
N ALA A 9 5.76 18.24 -8.91
CA ALA A 9 5.74 17.00 -9.69
C ALA A 9 5.02 15.88 -8.95
N VAL A 10 5.26 15.73 -7.66
CA VAL A 10 4.58 14.70 -6.86
C VAL A 10 3.10 15.02 -6.71
N ASP A 11 2.75 16.30 -6.51
CA ASP A 11 1.36 16.73 -6.47
C ASP A 11 0.63 16.38 -7.77
N HIS A 12 1.28 16.62 -8.93
CA HIS A 12 0.71 16.28 -10.22
C HIS A 12 0.46 14.78 -10.36
N LEU A 13 1.40 13.97 -9.88
CA LEU A 13 1.25 12.52 -9.91
C LEU A 13 0.06 12.09 -9.04
N PHE A 14 -0.04 12.62 -7.84
CA PHE A 14 -1.14 12.27 -6.95
C PHE A 14 -2.49 12.74 -7.49
N ASP A 15 -2.53 13.91 -8.11
CA ASP A 15 -3.76 14.37 -8.77
C ASP A 15 -4.17 13.39 -9.88
N ALA A 16 -3.19 12.90 -10.65
CA ALA A 16 -3.46 11.90 -11.68
C ALA A 16 -4.01 10.60 -11.07
N ILE A 17 -3.39 10.13 -9.98
CA ILE A 17 -3.86 8.93 -9.28
C ILE A 17 -5.28 9.13 -8.76
N LEU A 18 -5.57 10.30 -8.20
CA LEU A 18 -6.91 10.60 -7.67
C LEU A 18 -7.99 10.67 -8.75
N SER A 19 -7.61 10.83 -10.01
CA SER A 19 -8.56 10.83 -11.12
C SER A 19 -8.98 9.43 -11.55
N LEU A 20 -8.26 8.39 -11.13
CA LEU A 20 -8.57 7.00 -11.48
C LEU A 20 -9.87 6.57 -10.80
N GLN A 21 -10.73 5.88 -11.55
CA GLN A 21 -12.09 5.61 -11.10
C GLN A 21 -12.33 4.14 -10.77
N ASN A 22 -11.48 3.23 -11.23
CA ASN A 22 -11.67 1.81 -10.99
C ASN A 22 -10.33 1.06 -11.10
N ARG A 23 -10.38 -0.22 -10.77
CA ARG A 23 -9.17 -1.05 -10.73
C ARG A 23 -8.52 -1.18 -12.10
N GLU A 24 -9.31 -1.33 -13.16
CA GLU A 24 -8.77 -1.44 -14.52
C GLU A 24 -7.98 -0.21 -14.92
N GLU A 25 -8.46 0.97 -14.56
CA GLU A 25 -7.74 2.21 -14.82
C GLU A 25 -6.45 2.28 -14.01
N CYS A 26 -6.43 1.74 -12.81
CA CYS A 26 -5.21 1.65 -12.02
C CYS A 26 -4.18 0.78 -12.72
N TYR A 27 -4.57 -0.39 -13.23
CA TYR A 27 -3.67 -1.25 -14.01
C TYR A 27 -3.12 -0.49 -15.22
N THR A 28 -4.00 0.13 -15.98
CA THR A 28 -3.60 0.86 -17.19
C THR A 28 -2.56 1.93 -16.88
N PHE A 29 -2.83 2.75 -15.86
CA PHE A 29 -1.95 3.87 -15.52
C PHE A 29 -0.62 3.38 -14.93
N PHE A 30 -0.70 2.48 -13.95
CA PHE A 30 0.50 2.03 -13.25
C PHE A 30 1.39 1.14 -14.10
N GLU A 31 0.84 0.39 -15.05
CA GLU A 31 1.66 -0.36 -15.99
C GLU A 31 2.50 0.55 -16.87
N ASP A 32 2.02 1.76 -17.15
CA ASP A 32 2.79 2.73 -17.93
C ASP A 32 3.78 3.51 -17.06
N VAL A 33 3.41 3.86 -15.83
CA VAL A 33 4.21 4.71 -14.96
C VAL A 33 5.30 3.94 -14.22
N CYS A 34 5.00 2.70 -13.83
CA CYS A 34 5.91 1.88 -13.03
C CYS A 34 6.47 0.74 -13.83
N THR A 35 7.66 0.27 -13.47
CA THR A 35 8.13 -1.03 -13.93
C THR A 35 7.33 -2.11 -13.21
N VAL A 36 7.33 -3.33 -13.77
CA VAL A 36 6.68 -4.48 -13.15
C VAL A 36 7.23 -4.70 -11.74
N ASN A 37 8.55 -4.64 -11.59
CA ASN A 37 9.18 -4.86 -10.28
C ASN A 37 8.79 -3.79 -9.27
N GLU A 38 8.68 -2.53 -9.68
CA GLU A 38 8.25 -1.46 -8.80
C GLU A 38 6.84 -1.69 -8.28
N LEU A 39 5.93 -2.06 -9.16
CA LEU A 39 4.54 -2.30 -8.77
C LEU A 39 4.41 -3.53 -7.88
N LEU A 40 5.11 -4.61 -8.22
CA LEU A 40 5.10 -5.82 -7.40
C LEU A 40 5.71 -5.58 -6.02
N SER A 41 6.74 -4.74 -5.95
CA SER A 41 7.36 -4.38 -4.67
C SER A 41 6.38 -3.60 -3.79
N LEU A 42 5.64 -2.66 -4.38
CA LEU A 42 4.60 -1.92 -3.64
C LEU A 42 3.52 -2.87 -3.13
N SER A 43 3.06 -3.78 -3.98
CA SER A 43 2.02 -4.73 -3.58
C SER A 43 2.49 -5.67 -2.49
N GLN A 44 3.74 -6.12 -2.55
CA GLN A 44 4.32 -6.97 -1.51
C GLN A 44 4.32 -6.25 -0.16
N ARG A 45 4.78 -5.00 -0.14
CA ARG A 45 4.80 -4.22 1.10
C ARG A 45 3.40 -4.00 1.66
N PHE A 46 2.42 -3.80 0.79
CA PHE A 46 1.03 -3.64 1.22
C PHE A 46 0.50 -4.92 1.86
N GLU A 47 0.74 -6.09 1.25
CA GLU A 47 0.33 -7.37 1.83
C GLU A 47 1.04 -7.65 3.15
N VAL A 48 2.34 -7.33 3.24
CA VAL A 48 3.08 -7.48 4.49
C VAL A 48 2.42 -6.65 5.61
N ALA A 49 2.08 -5.39 5.30
CA ALA A 49 1.45 -4.50 6.28
C ALA A 49 0.11 -5.07 6.76
N LYS A 50 -0.69 -5.58 5.85
CA LYS A 50 -1.97 -6.20 6.17
C LYS A 50 -1.81 -7.38 7.11
N MET A 51 -0.85 -8.27 6.80
CA MET A 51 -0.60 -9.45 7.62
C MET A 51 -0.06 -9.08 8.99
N LEU A 52 0.78 -8.04 9.09
CA LEU A 52 1.27 -7.55 10.36
C LEU A 52 0.11 -7.02 11.23
N ARG A 53 -0.83 -6.31 10.63
CA ARG A 53 -2.01 -5.84 11.37
C ARG A 53 -2.92 -6.98 11.79
N ASP A 54 -2.93 -8.08 11.04
CA ASP A 54 -3.66 -9.29 11.41
C ASP A 54 -2.87 -10.16 12.41
N GLN A 55 -1.74 -9.65 12.90
CA GLN A 55 -0.91 -10.30 13.93
C GLN A 55 -0.30 -11.61 13.47
N LYS A 56 -0.04 -11.74 12.19
CA LYS A 56 0.68 -12.90 11.67
C LYS A 56 2.15 -12.84 12.07
N THR A 57 2.79 -13.99 12.20
CA THR A 57 4.21 -14.05 12.53
C THR A 57 5.06 -13.67 11.31
N TYR A 58 6.30 -13.27 11.57
CA TYR A 58 7.24 -12.98 10.47
C TYR A 58 7.44 -14.19 9.57
N LEU A 59 7.46 -15.39 10.15
CA LEU A 59 7.61 -16.63 9.38
C LEU A 59 6.44 -16.81 8.40
N ASP A 60 5.21 -16.66 8.89
CA ASP A 60 4.01 -16.75 8.06
C ASP A 60 4.03 -15.72 6.93
N ILE A 61 4.41 -14.50 7.27
CA ILE A 61 4.45 -13.41 6.29
C ILE A 61 5.48 -13.70 5.20
N ALA A 62 6.68 -14.13 5.60
CA ALA A 62 7.74 -14.47 4.65
C ALA A 62 7.30 -15.60 3.71
N GLU A 63 6.64 -16.61 4.24
CA GLU A 63 6.15 -17.74 3.44
C GLU A 63 5.11 -17.28 2.40
N LYS A 64 4.17 -16.46 2.82
CA LYS A 64 3.05 -16.08 1.94
C LYS A 64 3.40 -14.98 0.95
N THR A 65 4.28 -14.05 1.34
CA THR A 65 4.58 -12.89 0.50
C THR A 65 5.91 -12.98 -0.22
N GLY A 66 6.79 -13.88 0.24
CA GLY A 66 8.16 -13.94 -0.28
C GLY A 66 9.04 -12.79 0.19
N ALA A 67 8.55 -11.95 1.10
CA ALA A 67 9.32 -10.81 1.59
C ALA A 67 10.45 -11.26 2.50
N SER A 68 11.59 -10.56 2.41
CA SER A 68 12.69 -10.79 3.32
C SER A 68 12.36 -10.26 4.71
N THR A 69 13.07 -10.76 5.71
CA THR A 69 12.94 -10.27 7.09
C THR A 69 13.21 -8.76 7.16
N ALA A 70 14.17 -8.28 6.36
CA ALA A 70 14.49 -6.85 6.31
C ALA A 70 13.30 -6.04 5.79
N THR A 71 12.62 -6.53 4.76
CA THR A 71 11.42 -5.86 4.22
C THR A 71 10.31 -5.85 5.26
N ILE A 72 10.05 -6.99 5.91
CA ILE A 72 9.01 -7.08 6.93
C ILE A 72 9.29 -6.11 8.08
N SER A 73 10.54 -6.06 8.55
CA SER A 73 10.94 -5.15 9.62
C SER A 73 10.74 -3.69 9.22
N ARG A 74 11.08 -3.35 7.97
CA ARG A 74 10.91 -1.99 7.46
C ARG A 74 9.44 -1.59 7.43
N VAL A 75 8.58 -2.48 6.93
CA VAL A 75 7.13 -2.22 6.89
C VAL A 75 6.58 -2.09 8.31
N ASN A 76 7.02 -2.96 9.21
CA ASN A 76 6.59 -2.90 10.61
C ASN A 76 6.96 -1.56 11.24
N ARG A 77 8.15 -1.05 10.93
CA ARG A 77 8.55 0.28 11.42
C ARG A 77 7.64 1.37 10.87
N SER A 78 7.30 1.31 9.58
CA SER A 78 6.39 2.29 8.99
C SER A 78 5.01 2.25 9.61
N LEU A 79 4.53 1.04 9.96
CA LEU A 79 3.23 0.89 10.62
C LEU A 79 3.22 1.53 12.01
N ASN A 80 4.32 1.40 12.76
CA ASN A 80 4.36 1.83 14.16
C ASN A 80 4.88 3.26 14.33
N TYR A 81 5.70 3.75 13.42
CA TYR A 81 6.38 5.05 13.56
C TYR A 81 6.28 5.93 12.33
N GLY A 82 5.45 5.56 11.35
CA GLY A 82 5.27 6.35 10.14
C GLY A 82 4.13 7.37 10.26
N ASN A 83 3.48 7.63 9.14
CA ASN A 83 2.42 8.64 9.03
C ASN A 83 1.02 8.07 9.16
N ASP A 84 0.88 6.83 9.61
CA ASP A 84 -0.40 6.12 9.73
C ASP A 84 -1.13 5.92 8.38
N GLY A 85 -0.40 5.99 7.28
CA GLY A 85 -0.98 5.86 5.95
C GLY A 85 -1.61 4.50 5.70
N TYR A 86 -0.96 3.43 6.14
CA TYR A 86 -1.52 2.09 6.01
C TYR A 86 -2.83 1.96 6.77
N ASP A 87 -2.86 2.41 8.01
CA ASP A 87 -4.04 2.28 8.86
C ASP A 87 -5.21 3.11 8.34
N MET A 88 -4.93 4.28 7.79
CA MET A 88 -5.95 5.10 7.15
C MET A 88 -6.61 4.34 6.00
N VAL A 89 -5.79 3.72 5.13
CA VAL A 89 -6.30 2.97 3.98
C VAL A 89 -7.05 1.73 4.44
N PHE A 90 -6.49 0.97 5.36
CA PHE A 90 -7.15 -0.25 5.87
C PHE A 90 -8.51 0.07 6.48
N SER A 91 -8.59 1.16 7.25
CA SER A 91 -9.84 1.60 7.86
C SER A 91 -10.90 1.92 6.81
N ARG A 92 -10.51 2.62 5.76
CA ARG A 92 -11.42 2.98 4.67
C ARG A 92 -11.89 1.77 3.89
N MET A 93 -10.99 0.82 3.63
CA MET A 93 -11.32 -0.40 2.92
C MET A 93 -12.30 -1.24 3.73
N GLN A 94 -12.10 -1.35 5.03
CA GLN A 94 -12.99 -2.07 5.92
C GLN A 94 -14.37 -1.44 5.96
N ASN A 95 -14.45 -0.13 6.05
CA ASN A 95 -15.74 0.59 6.04
C ASN A 95 -16.48 0.39 4.73
N THR A 96 -15.76 0.36 3.61
CA THR A 96 -16.35 0.10 2.29
C THR A 96 -16.94 -1.30 2.25
N ASP A 97 -16.21 -2.30 2.78
CA ASP A 97 -16.70 -3.68 2.84
C ASP A 97 -17.96 -3.78 3.69
N LEU A 98 -17.99 -3.10 4.82
CA LEU A 98 -19.18 -3.08 5.67
C LEU A 98 -20.37 -2.44 4.97
N SER A 99 -20.15 -1.38 4.21
CA SER A 99 -21.20 -0.74 3.43
C SER A 99 -21.78 -1.69 2.40
N LEU A 100 -20.95 -2.49 1.75
CA LEU A 100 -21.41 -3.48 0.78
C LEU A 100 -22.21 -4.59 1.43
N ILE A 101 -21.85 -4.99 2.65
CA ILE A 101 -22.58 -6.04 3.37
C ILE A 101 -23.97 -5.59 3.74
N HIS A 102 -24.16 -4.31 4.00
CA HIS A 102 -25.45 -3.77 4.45
C HIS A 102 -26.39 -3.38 3.31
N ILE A 103 -25.94 -3.50 2.08
CA ILE A 103 -26.79 -3.25 0.92
C ILE A 103 -27.56 -4.52 0.56
#